data_6b0073227c5b9b04b9d08712b61da4f0
#
_entry.id   6b0073227c5b9b04b9d08712b61da4f0
#
_cell.length_a   1.000
_cell.length_b   1.000
_cell.length_c   1.000
_cell.angle_alpha   90.00
_cell.angle_beta   90.00
_cell.angle_gamma   90.00
#
_symmetry.space_group_name_H-M   'P 1'
#
loop_
_entity.id
_entity.type
_entity.pdbx_description
1 polymer ?
#
loop_
_entity_poly.entity_id
_entity_poly.type
_entity_poly.pdbx_seq_one_letter_code
_entity_poly.pdbx_strand_id
1 'polypeptide(L)'
;MRRSWILAILVSTACWGQFAPPRVIGVINQPNSGTRTKKMLDDRRYLIDHGIETSIFRGDILNVYREQRLSRRMPEPMRLFIGTMTITDSQRGSSVGVFSPHEPMMAQALIKLKTSLKNDIVVPRLILDAGVLFDPGQFALKPRAKAEFAKVARFVQLFSPAKLVIEGHTDSDGDGVSNFRLSEQRAG
;
A
#
# COMPACT_ATOMS: atom_id res chain seq x y z
N MET A 1 -37.69 -43.22 -32.51
CA MET A 1 -36.28 -42.87 -32.21
C MET A 1 -36.23 -41.41 -31.79
N ARG A 2 -36.20 -41.13 -30.50
CA ARG A 2 -36.09 -39.76 -29.93
C ARG A 2 -34.60 -39.48 -29.66
N ARG A 3 -34.01 -38.52 -30.39
CA ARG A 3 -32.67 -38.02 -30.12
C ARG A 3 -32.75 -36.94 -29.05
N SER A 4 -32.32 -37.28 -27.83
CA SER A 4 -32.09 -36.31 -26.74
C SER A 4 -30.81 -35.54 -27.01
N TRP A 5 -30.92 -34.22 -27.17
CA TRP A 5 -29.80 -33.30 -27.22
C TRP A 5 -29.47 -32.91 -25.74
N ILE A 6 -28.35 -33.36 -25.24
CA ILE A 6 -27.82 -32.89 -23.95
C ILE A 6 -27.05 -31.61 -24.25
N LEU A 7 -27.60 -30.48 -23.85
CA LEU A 7 -26.91 -29.19 -23.86
C LEU A 7 -25.95 -29.15 -22.64
N ALA A 8 -24.66 -29.39 -22.85
CA ALA A 8 -23.67 -29.21 -21.84
C ALA A 8 -23.37 -27.70 -21.69
N ILE A 9 -23.91 -27.07 -20.65
CA ILE A 9 -23.55 -25.71 -20.29
C ILE A 9 -22.17 -25.79 -19.64
N LEU A 10 -21.12 -25.42 -20.38
CA LEU A 10 -19.79 -25.16 -19.88
C LEU A 10 -19.86 -23.84 -19.09
N VAL A 11 -20.03 -23.94 -17.76
CA VAL A 11 -19.82 -22.81 -16.88
C VAL A 11 -18.30 -22.61 -16.80
N SER A 12 -17.78 -21.71 -17.62
CA SER A 12 -16.43 -21.21 -17.41
C SER A 12 -16.43 -20.40 -16.10
N THR A 13 -15.95 -20.99 -15.04
CA THR A 13 -15.55 -20.26 -13.84
C THR A 13 -14.41 -19.36 -14.28
N ALA A 14 -14.72 -18.10 -14.60
CA ALA A 14 -13.72 -17.07 -14.72
C ALA A 14 -12.98 -17.04 -13.38
N CYS A 15 -11.76 -17.53 -13.37
CA CYS A 15 -10.85 -17.41 -12.25
C CYS A 15 -10.51 -15.91 -12.15
N TRP A 16 -11.29 -15.19 -11.37
CA TRP A 16 -10.95 -13.81 -10.98
C TRP A 16 -9.68 -13.97 -10.17
N GLY A 17 -8.55 -13.63 -10.79
CA GLY A 17 -7.26 -13.69 -10.14
C GLY A 17 -7.37 -12.90 -8.83
N GLN A 18 -7.27 -13.59 -7.72
CA GLN A 18 -7.27 -12.98 -6.41
C GLN A 18 -6.07 -12.03 -6.37
N PHE A 19 -6.33 -10.73 -6.23
CA PHE A 19 -5.26 -9.73 -6.16
C PHE A 19 -4.30 -10.11 -5.03
N ALA A 20 -3.06 -10.41 -5.37
CA ALA A 20 -1.99 -10.62 -4.42
C ALA A 20 -1.27 -9.27 -4.23
N PRO A 21 -1.24 -8.72 -3.02
CA PRO A 21 -0.53 -7.47 -2.80
C PRO A 21 0.96 -7.64 -3.05
N PRO A 22 1.65 -6.61 -3.57
CA PRO A 22 3.10 -6.62 -3.72
C PRO A 22 3.80 -6.97 -2.41
N ARG A 23 4.92 -7.71 -2.51
CA ARG A 23 5.69 -8.16 -1.35
C ARG A 23 7.18 -7.89 -1.53
N VAL A 24 7.85 -7.68 -0.42
CA VAL A 24 9.32 -7.67 -0.38
C VAL A 24 9.81 -9.09 -0.62
N ILE A 25 10.60 -9.28 -1.67
CA ILE A 25 11.17 -10.59 -2.04
C ILE A 25 12.64 -10.73 -1.66
N GLY A 26 13.34 -9.62 -1.42
CA GLY A 26 14.76 -9.66 -1.06
C GLY A 26 15.31 -8.33 -0.60
N VAL A 27 16.54 -8.37 -0.11
CA VAL A 27 17.34 -7.19 0.24
C VAL A 27 18.55 -7.15 -0.67
N ILE A 28 18.73 -6.04 -1.36
CA ILE A 28 19.89 -5.77 -2.22
C ILE A 28 20.92 -5.00 -1.39
N ASN A 29 22.21 -5.12 -1.72
CA ASN A 29 23.31 -4.47 -1.03
C ASN A 29 23.46 -4.89 0.44
N GLN A 30 23.42 -6.18 0.71
CA GLN A 30 24.00 -6.69 1.93
C GLN A 30 25.54 -6.70 1.73
N PRO A 31 26.30 -5.88 2.47
CA PRO A 31 27.75 -5.95 2.40
C PRO A 31 28.22 -7.33 2.85
N ASN A 32 29.01 -7.97 2.01
CA ASN A 32 29.58 -9.33 2.29
C ASN A 32 30.66 -9.32 3.38
N SER A 33 31.03 -8.16 3.91
CA SER A 33 32.04 -8.01 4.96
C SER A 33 31.42 -7.95 6.35
N GLY A 34 31.98 -8.70 7.29
CA GLY A 34 31.44 -8.92 8.64
C GLY A 34 31.33 -7.68 9.56
N THR A 35 31.74 -6.50 9.10
CA THR A 35 31.66 -5.28 9.87
C THR A 35 30.51 -4.41 9.34
N ARG A 36 29.35 -4.47 10.00
CA ARG A 36 28.19 -3.66 9.65
C ARG A 36 28.25 -2.33 10.37
N THR A 37 28.49 -1.24 9.66
CA THR A 37 28.34 0.10 10.20
C THR A 37 26.86 0.53 10.16
N LYS A 38 26.43 1.45 11.04
CA LYS A 38 25.08 2.01 11.05
C LYS A 38 24.67 2.54 9.67
N LYS A 39 25.59 3.24 8.99
CA LYS A 39 25.38 3.76 7.62
C LYS A 39 25.04 2.67 6.60
N MET A 40 25.64 1.50 6.70
CA MET A 40 25.35 0.36 5.80
C MET A 40 23.98 -0.27 6.05
N LEU A 41 23.41 -0.09 7.24
CA LEU A 41 22.03 -0.50 7.55
C LEU A 41 21.03 0.49 6.96
N ASP A 42 21.39 1.77 6.93
CA ASP A 42 20.55 2.84 6.37
C ASP A 42 20.50 2.80 4.82
N ASP A 43 21.54 2.25 4.18
CA ASP A 43 21.62 2.08 2.71
C ASP A 43 20.96 0.81 2.15
N ARG A 44 20.18 0.10 2.95
CA ARG A 44 19.50 -1.11 2.48
C ARG A 44 18.49 -0.80 1.39
N ARG A 45 18.57 -1.57 0.31
CA ARG A 45 17.59 -1.57 -0.78
C ARG A 45 16.76 -2.84 -0.72
N TYR A 46 15.47 -2.69 -0.90
CA TYR A 46 14.51 -3.78 -0.85
C TYR A 46 13.95 -4.03 -2.24
N LEU A 47 13.96 -5.29 -2.67
CA LEU A 47 13.37 -5.73 -3.93
C LEU A 47 11.92 -6.12 -3.68
N ILE A 48 11.03 -5.61 -4.52
CA ILE A 48 9.58 -5.84 -4.49
C ILE A 48 9.21 -6.61 -5.75
N ASP A 49 8.30 -7.55 -5.67
CA ASP A 49 7.87 -8.45 -6.76
C ASP A 49 6.92 -7.81 -7.79
N HIS A 50 6.69 -6.51 -7.73
CA HIS A 50 5.85 -5.74 -8.66
C HIS A 50 6.56 -4.45 -9.07
N GLY A 51 6.20 -3.92 -10.25
CA GLY A 51 6.79 -2.71 -10.79
C GLY A 51 5.83 -1.90 -11.64
N ILE A 52 6.31 -1.40 -12.79
CA ILE A 52 5.56 -0.48 -13.66
C ILE A 52 4.26 -1.06 -14.20
N GLU A 53 4.13 -2.37 -14.36
CA GLU A 53 2.92 -3.05 -14.81
C GLU A 53 1.76 -2.92 -13.81
N THR A 54 2.08 -2.68 -12.54
CA THR A 54 1.12 -2.41 -11.46
C THR A 54 1.11 -0.95 -11.05
N SER A 55 1.59 -0.05 -11.92
CA SER A 55 1.66 1.40 -11.69
C SER A 55 2.48 1.80 -10.45
N ILE A 56 3.53 1.04 -10.15
CA ILE A 56 4.54 1.42 -9.18
C ILE A 56 5.68 2.10 -9.95
N PHE A 57 5.93 3.37 -9.64
CA PHE A 57 6.95 4.18 -10.32
C PHE A 57 7.99 4.69 -9.34
N ARG A 58 9.12 5.12 -9.90
CA ARG A 58 10.15 5.79 -9.12
C ARG A 58 9.60 7.05 -8.44
N GLY A 59 9.86 7.20 -7.15
CA GLY A 59 9.37 8.29 -6.32
C GLY A 59 8.10 7.97 -5.55
N ASP A 60 7.41 6.87 -5.87
CA ASP A 60 6.22 6.47 -5.14
C ASP A 60 6.56 6.09 -3.69
N ILE A 61 5.63 6.42 -2.79
CA ILE A 61 5.70 6.04 -1.38
C ILE A 61 4.62 4.98 -1.12
N LEU A 62 5.05 3.80 -0.71
CA LEU A 62 4.20 2.65 -0.44
C LEU A 62 4.16 2.38 1.07
N ASN A 63 3.01 1.98 1.60
CA ASN A 63 2.89 1.53 2.98
C ASN A 63 3.40 0.10 3.12
N VAL A 64 4.18 -0.17 4.17
CA VAL A 64 4.73 -1.49 4.46
C VAL A 64 4.06 -2.09 5.68
N TYR A 65 3.52 -3.30 5.52
CA TYR A 65 2.85 -4.04 6.56
C TYR A 65 3.53 -5.37 6.81
N ARG A 66 3.69 -5.71 8.07
CA ARG A 66 4.13 -7.05 8.51
C ARG A 66 2.94 -7.89 8.92
N GLU A 67 2.83 -9.06 8.33
CA GLU A 67 1.86 -10.07 8.77
C GLU A 67 2.42 -10.84 9.97
N GLN A 68 1.70 -10.81 11.08
CA GLN A 68 2.08 -11.52 12.29
C GLN A 68 0.90 -12.28 12.88
N ARG A 69 1.09 -13.58 13.07
CA ARG A 69 0.11 -14.41 13.75
C ARG A 69 0.46 -14.50 15.23
N LEU A 70 -0.35 -13.88 16.08
CA LEU A 70 -0.13 -13.82 17.54
C LEU A 70 -0.57 -15.11 18.23
N SER A 71 -1.51 -15.85 17.65
CA SER A 71 -2.01 -17.12 18.17
C SER A 71 -2.31 -18.07 17.03
N ARG A 72 -2.10 -19.37 17.25
CA ARG A 72 -2.51 -20.43 16.31
C ARG A 72 -4.01 -20.47 16.06
N ARG A 73 -4.81 -19.93 17.00
CA ARG A 73 -6.28 -19.86 16.90
C ARG A 73 -6.80 -18.71 16.04
N MET A 74 -5.92 -17.78 15.67
CA MET A 74 -6.32 -16.69 14.77
C MET A 74 -6.51 -17.22 13.34
N PRO A 75 -7.68 -17.01 12.72
CA PRO A 75 -7.94 -17.47 11.35
C PRO A 75 -7.00 -16.77 10.34
N GLU A 76 -6.76 -15.46 10.55
CA GLU A 76 -5.90 -14.66 9.68
C GLU A 76 -4.78 -13.96 10.48
N PRO A 77 -3.63 -13.70 9.87
CA PRO A 77 -2.57 -12.92 10.50
C PRO A 77 -3.00 -11.46 10.66
N MET A 78 -2.55 -10.83 11.75
CA MET A 78 -2.69 -9.39 11.94
C MET A 78 -1.70 -8.66 11.03
N ARG A 79 -2.14 -7.60 10.36
CA ARG A 79 -1.30 -6.71 9.55
C ARG A 79 -0.89 -5.49 10.37
N LEU A 80 0.38 -5.37 10.63
CA LEU A 80 0.97 -4.28 11.42
C LEU A 80 1.66 -3.31 10.45
N PHE A 81 1.24 -2.04 10.45
CA PHE A 81 1.93 -0.99 9.71
C PHE A 81 3.30 -0.74 10.33
N ILE A 82 4.38 -1.03 9.60
CA ILE A 82 5.75 -0.91 10.13
C ILE A 82 6.52 0.27 9.57
N GLY A 83 6.04 0.91 8.53
CA GLY A 83 6.70 2.06 7.91
C GLY A 83 6.32 2.23 6.45
N THR A 84 7.13 2.99 5.74
CA THR A 84 6.93 3.27 4.33
C THR A 84 8.14 2.81 3.50
N MET A 85 7.91 2.58 2.21
CA MET A 85 8.92 2.24 1.22
C MET A 85 8.90 3.29 0.12
N THR A 86 9.99 4.03 -0.06
CA THR A 86 10.15 4.97 -1.18
C THR A 86 10.82 4.25 -2.33
N ILE A 87 10.15 4.21 -3.48
CA ILE A 87 10.64 3.52 -4.68
C ILE A 87 11.76 4.35 -5.33
N THR A 88 12.93 3.74 -5.46
CA THR A 88 14.11 4.37 -6.07
C THR A 88 14.31 3.96 -7.53
N ASP A 89 13.83 2.78 -7.89
CA ASP A 89 13.84 2.27 -9.26
C ASP A 89 12.66 1.33 -9.47
N SER A 90 12.13 1.29 -10.70
CA SER A 90 11.02 0.41 -11.05
C SER A 90 11.16 -0.07 -12.48
N GLN A 91 10.99 -1.36 -12.67
CA GLN A 91 11.02 -2.07 -13.93
C GLN A 91 9.79 -2.95 -14.06
N ARG A 92 9.63 -3.60 -15.21
CA ARG A 92 8.55 -4.59 -15.35
C ARG A 92 8.80 -5.80 -14.44
N GLY A 93 7.83 -6.15 -13.61
CA GLY A 93 7.87 -7.30 -12.71
C GLY A 93 8.66 -7.09 -11.42
N SER A 94 9.29 -5.93 -11.24
CA SER A 94 9.99 -5.64 -9.98
C SER A 94 10.26 -4.16 -9.76
N SER A 95 10.39 -3.78 -8.49
CA SER A 95 10.85 -2.46 -8.11
C SER A 95 11.81 -2.53 -6.93
N VAL A 96 12.56 -1.47 -6.74
CA VAL A 96 13.55 -1.32 -5.67
C VAL A 96 13.19 -0.10 -4.84
N GLY A 97 13.18 -0.24 -3.52
CA GLY A 97 12.86 0.85 -2.62
C GLY A 97 13.75 0.91 -1.39
N VAL A 98 13.68 2.04 -0.71
CA VAL A 98 14.30 2.31 0.58
C VAL A 98 13.23 2.34 1.66
N PHE A 99 13.40 1.58 2.72
CA PHE A 99 12.46 1.51 3.83
C PHE A 99 12.72 2.60 4.87
N SER A 100 11.65 3.30 5.24
CA SER A 100 11.62 4.26 6.34
C SER A 100 10.71 3.73 7.45
N PRO A 101 11.26 3.43 8.64
CA PRO A 101 10.49 2.85 9.74
C PRO A 101 9.49 3.84 10.34
N HIS A 102 8.34 3.33 10.79
CA HIS A 102 7.41 4.07 11.62
C HIS A 102 7.80 3.89 13.09
N GLU A 103 8.55 4.84 13.63
CA GLU A 103 9.19 4.74 14.96
C GLU A 103 8.23 4.31 16.10
N PRO A 104 7.02 4.88 16.25
CA PRO A 104 6.10 4.46 17.33
C PRO A 104 5.73 2.98 17.27
N MET A 105 5.53 2.42 16.10
CA MET A 105 5.21 1.00 15.92
C MET A 105 6.48 0.15 16.09
N MET A 106 7.59 0.62 15.55
CA MET A 106 8.86 -0.10 15.64
C MET A 106 9.41 -0.16 17.07
N ALA A 107 9.04 0.77 17.94
CA ALA A 107 9.39 0.74 19.38
C ALA A 107 8.68 -0.39 20.14
N GLN A 108 7.54 -0.88 19.64
CA GLN A 108 6.76 -1.92 20.33
C GLN A 108 7.51 -3.26 20.39
N ALA A 109 7.40 -3.96 21.53
CA ALA A 109 8.03 -5.27 21.74
C ALA A 109 7.53 -6.36 20.78
N LEU A 110 6.33 -6.17 20.24
CA LEU A 110 5.72 -7.08 19.27
C LEU A 110 6.55 -7.17 17.98
N ILE A 111 7.23 -6.09 17.58
CA ILE A 111 8.08 -6.05 16.39
C ILE A 111 9.54 -6.27 16.81
N LYS A 112 9.99 -7.53 16.71
CA LYS A 112 11.33 -7.92 17.11
C LYS A 112 12.41 -7.37 16.17
N LEU A 113 12.17 -7.42 14.86
CA LEU A 113 13.11 -6.97 13.84
C LEU A 113 12.72 -5.58 13.31
N LYS A 114 13.56 -4.60 13.58
CA LYS A 114 13.32 -3.16 13.35
C LYS A 114 13.66 -2.73 11.90
N THR A 115 13.31 -3.55 10.92
CA THR A 115 13.54 -3.30 9.49
C THR A 115 12.50 -4.03 8.66
N SER A 116 12.36 -3.72 7.38
CA SER A 116 11.53 -4.53 6.48
C SER A 116 12.18 -5.90 6.22
N LEU A 117 11.35 -6.90 6.06
CA LEU A 117 11.73 -8.29 5.87
C LEU A 117 11.12 -8.87 4.60
N LYS A 118 11.69 -9.98 4.12
CA LYS A 118 11.07 -10.78 3.06
C LYS A 118 9.64 -11.16 3.47
N ASN A 119 8.72 -11.09 2.51
CA ASN A 119 7.27 -11.30 2.63
C ASN A 119 6.49 -10.17 3.33
N ASP A 120 7.12 -9.09 3.79
CA ASP A 120 6.36 -7.90 4.18
C ASP A 120 5.54 -7.41 2.99
N ILE A 121 4.27 -7.05 3.24
CA ILE A 121 3.34 -6.55 2.22
C ILE A 121 3.65 -5.09 1.95
N VAL A 122 3.68 -4.72 0.69
CA VAL A 122 3.91 -3.35 0.24
C VAL A 122 2.67 -2.87 -0.51
N VAL A 123 1.94 -1.92 0.08
CA VAL A 123 0.67 -1.44 -0.48
C VAL A 123 0.86 -0.05 -1.07
N PRO A 124 0.53 0.14 -2.35
CA PRO A 124 0.52 1.46 -2.95
C PRO A 124 -0.34 2.44 -2.17
N ARG A 125 0.14 3.67 -2.07
CA ARG A 125 -0.57 4.77 -1.44
C ARG A 125 -0.91 5.81 -2.49
N LEU A 126 -2.19 6.09 -2.68
CA LEU A 126 -2.63 7.19 -3.51
C LEU A 126 -2.83 8.43 -2.64
N ILE A 127 -2.11 9.49 -2.94
CA ILE A 127 -2.24 10.78 -2.28
C ILE A 127 -2.98 11.71 -3.23
N LEU A 128 -4.06 12.30 -2.74
CA LEU A 128 -4.83 13.33 -3.44
C LEU A 128 -4.57 14.67 -2.76
N ASP A 129 -4.31 15.69 -3.56
CA ASP A 129 -4.12 17.05 -3.04
C ASP A 129 -5.45 17.64 -2.60
N ALA A 130 -5.59 17.89 -1.29
CA ALA A 130 -6.78 18.49 -0.71
C ALA A 130 -7.08 19.88 -1.31
N GLY A 131 -6.06 20.68 -1.65
CA GLY A 131 -6.23 21.98 -2.29
C GLY A 131 -6.84 21.91 -3.71
N VAL A 132 -6.66 20.76 -4.39
CA VAL A 132 -7.33 20.51 -5.67
C VAL A 132 -8.77 20.05 -5.45
N LEU A 133 -9.05 19.30 -4.38
CA LEU A 133 -10.37 18.73 -4.10
C LEU A 133 -11.31 19.73 -3.45
N PHE A 134 -10.82 20.55 -2.52
CA PHE A 134 -11.63 21.40 -1.65
C PHE A 134 -11.13 22.86 -1.65
N ASP A 135 -12.02 23.80 -1.36
CA ASP A 135 -11.62 25.13 -0.99
C ASP A 135 -11.20 25.22 0.50
N PRO A 136 -10.42 26.20 0.91
CA PRO A 136 -10.02 26.35 2.31
C PRO A 136 -11.22 26.34 3.25
N GLY A 137 -11.16 25.53 4.29
CA GLY A 137 -12.24 25.38 5.27
C GLY A 137 -13.52 24.69 4.76
N GLN A 138 -13.57 24.24 3.50
CA GLN A 138 -14.74 23.59 2.92
C GLN A 138 -14.53 22.08 2.80
N PHE A 139 -15.64 21.32 2.78
CA PHE A 139 -15.70 19.89 2.51
C PHE A 139 -16.46 19.58 1.20
N ALA A 140 -17.08 20.57 0.58
CA ALA A 140 -17.71 20.40 -0.72
C ALA A 140 -16.66 20.27 -1.83
N LEU A 141 -16.81 19.25 -2.68
CA LEU A 141 -15.89 18.98 -3.77
C LEU A 141 -15.94 20.07 -4.85
N LYS A 142 -14.77 20.51 -5.30
CA LYS A 142 -14.66 21.41 -6.46
C LYS A 142 -15.04 20.69 -7.75
N PRO A 143 -15.54 21.39 -8.79
CA PRO A 143 -15.81 20.78 -10.10
C PRO A 143 -14.61 20.08 -10.72
N ARG A 144 -13.40 20.61 -10.51
CA ARG A 144 -12.12 20.03 -10.99
C ARG A 144 -11.67 18.78 -10.23
N ALA A 145 -12.25 18.49 -9.06
CA ALA A 145 -11.95 17.28 -8.29
C ALA A 145 -12.21 15.98 -9.08
N LYS A 146 -13.11 16.04 -10.07
CA LYS A 146 -13.44 14.89 -10.94
C LYS A 146 -12.20 14.30 -11.64
N ALA A 147 -11.24 15.14 -12.03
CA ALA A 147 -9.99 14.67 -12.64
C ALA A 147 -9.11 13.89 -11.64
N GLU A 148 -9.09 14.32 -10.37
CA GLU A 148 -8.38 13.61 -9.30
C GLU A 148 -9.03 12.26 -8.98
N PHE A 149 -10.35 12.18 -8.99
CA PHE A 149 -11.06 10.91 -8.79
C PHE A 149 -10.85 9.91 -9.93
N ALA A 150 -10.48 10.34 -11.13
CA ALA A 150 -10.05 9.43 -12.17
C ALA A 150 -8.78 8.65 -11.79
N LYS A 151 -7.89 9.24 -10.98
CA LYS A 151 -6.72 8.55 -10.42
C LYS A 151 -7.14 7.46 -9.43
N VAL A 152 -8.17 7.74 -8.59
CA VAL A 152 -8.74 6.74 -7.67
C VAL A 152 -9.33 5.57 -8.44
N ALA A 153 -10.14 5.85 -9.47
CA ALA A 153 -10.74 4.80 -10.30
C ALA A 153 -9.66 3.92 -10.95
N ARG A 154 -8.60 4.54 -11.50
CA ARG A 154 -7.47 3.81 -12.07
C ARG A 154 -6.73 2.98 -11.03
N PHE A 155 -6.50 3.52 -9.83
CA PHE A 155 -5.89 2.80 -8.72
C PHE A 155 -6.71 1.55 -8.34
N VAL A 156 -8.04 1.70 -8.21
CA VAL A 156 -8.94 0.57 -7.91
C VAL A 156 -8.89 -0.49 -9.02
N GLN A 157 -8.90 -0.07 -10.28
CA GLN A 157 -8.80 -1.00 -11.42
C GLN A 157 -7.49 -1.78 -11.45
N LEU A 158 -6.36 -1.12 -11.12
CA LEU A 158 -5.04 -1.73 -11.17
C LEU A 158 -4.79 -2.67 -9.98
N PHE A 159 -5.19 -2.27 -8.80
CA PHE A 159 -4.86 -2.99 -7.56
C PHE A 159 -6.02 -3.83 -7.02
N SER A 160 -7.25 -3.65 -7.54
CA SER A 160 -8.45 -4.37 -7.07
C SER A 160 -8.49 -4.59 -5.55
N PRO A 161 -8.31 -3.52 -4.74
CA PRO A 161 -8.18 -3.66 -3.30
C PRO A 161 -9.48 -4.20 -2.70
N ALA A 162 -9.38 -5.17 -1.80
CA ALA A 162 -10.53 -5.70 -1.07
C ALA A 162 -11.15 -4.64 -0.12
N LYS A 163 -10.37 -3.64 0.27
CA LYS A 163 -10.78 -2.54 1.15
C LYS A 163 -10.01 -1.28 0.79
N LEU A 164 -10.70 -0.15 0.72
CA LEU A 164 -10.11 1.17 0.69
C LEU A 164 -10.23 1.81 2.06
N VAL A 165 -9.17 2.46 2.52
CA VAL A 165 -9.17 3.32 3.69
C VAL A 165 -8.91 4.73 3.19
N ILE A 166 -9.84 5.64 3.46
CA ILE A 166 -9.72 7.06 3.11
C ILE A 166 -9.37 7.80 4.39
N GLU A 167 -8.26 8.51 4.35
CA GLU A 167 -7.80 9.35 5.47
C GLU A 167 -7.83 10.80 5.02
N GLY A 168 -8.65 11.61 5.68
CA GLY A 168 -8.66 13.05 5.51
C GLY A 168 -7.60 13.70 6.40
N HIS A 169 -6.81 14.58 5.81
CA HIS A 169 -5.84 15.39 6.55
C HIS A 169 -6.12 16.87 6.34
N THR A 170 -5.86 17.67 7.37
CA THR A 170 -5.84 19.13 7.32
C THR A 170 -4.43 19.60 7.68
N ASP A 171 -4.11 20.84 7.35
CA ASP A 171 -2.92 21.53 7.86
C ASP A 171 -3.02 21.70 9.39
N SER A 172 -1.91 22.07 9.99
CA SER A 172 -1.83 22.30 11.44
C SER A 172 -2.34 23.69 11.86
N ASP A 173 -2.79 24.49 10.91
CA ASP A 173 -3.28 25.84 11.18
C ASP A 173 -4.71 25.82 11.70
N GLY A 174 -4.96 26.51 12.82
CA GLY A 174 -6.27 26.64 13.43
C GLY A 174 -6.54 25.72 14.61
N ASP A 175 -7.84 25.65 14.99
CA ASP A 175 -8.27 24.84 16.13
C ASP A 175 -8.32 23.34 15.79
N GLY A 176 -7.65 22.52 16.62
CA GLY A 176 -7.51 21.09 16.38
C GLY A 176 -8.84 20.33 16.32
N VAL A 177 -9.86 20.74 17.09
CA VAL A 177 -11.19 20.08 17.08
C VAL A 177 -11.91 20.38 15.77
N SER A 178 -11.84 21.61 15.30
CA SER A 178 -12.43 22.04 14.02
C SER A 178 -11.74 21.33 12.85
N ASN A 179 -10.43 21.23 12.89
CA ASN A 179 -9.64 20.52 11.88
C ASN A 179 -9.95 19.01 11.85
N PHE A 180 -10.12 18.39 13.01
CA PHE A 180 -10.53 16.99 13.07
C PHE A 180 -11.90 16.77 12.44
N ARG A 181 -12.90 17.58 12.77
CA ARG A 181 -14.25 17.51 12.15
C ARG A 181 -14.20 17.73 10.64
N LEU A 182 -13.41 18.71 10.18
CA LEU A 182 -13.24 18.96 8.75
C LEU A 182 -12.60 17.79 8.04
N SER A 183 -11.62 17.14 8.65
CA SER A 183 -10.98 15.94 8.08
C SER A 183 -11.94 14.76 7.95
N GLU A 184 -12.81 14.54 8.95
CA GLU A 184 -13.85 13.51 8.90
C GLU A 184 -14.88 13.81 7.79
N GLN A 185 -15.34 15.07 7.67
CA GLN A 185 -16.28 15.48 6.63
C GLN A 185 -15.69 15.36 5.21
N ARG A 186 -14.37 15.51 5.06
CA ARG A 186 -13.67 15.33 3.78
C ARG A 186 -13.44 13.87 3.42
N ALA A 187 -13.38 12.97 4.41
CA ALA A 187 -13.20 11.54 4.21
C ALA A 187 -14.52 10.78 3.94
N GLY A 188 -15.66 11.34 4.34
CA GLY A 188 -17.01 10.76 4.15
C GLY A 188 -17.70 11.24 2.91
#